data_6da733a0629a1194577dc8686c3d4326
#
_entry.id   6da733a0629a1194577dc8686c3d4326
#
_cell.length_a   1.000
_cell.length_b   1.000
_cell.length_c   1.000
_cell.angle_alpha   90.00
_cell.angle_beta   90.00
_cell.angle_gamma   90.00
#
_symmetry.space_group_name_H-M   'P 1'
#
loop_
_entity.id
_entity.type
_entity.pdbx_description
1 polymer ?
#
loop_
_entity_poly.entity_id
_entity_poly.type
_entity_poly.pdbx_seq_one_letter_code
_entity_poly.pdbx_strand_id
1 'polypeptide(L)'
;MTMVWVDLKPGEGGVQPILDFLTEILPDTRSFDGYQDLKVYIEGDGEGMVFIEYWDSAEHYQRYLNWRTETGVLDRLVEMLAAPPVIRIAEDSGV
;
A
#
# COMPACT_ATOMS: atom_id res chain seq x y z
N MET A 1 5.11 17.27 -0.61
CA MET A 1 4.30 16.05 -0.81
C MET A 1 5.15 14.84 -0.49
N THR A 2 4.58 13.91 0.22
CA THR A 2 5.27 12.70 0.68
C THR A 2 5.01 11.54 -0.29
N MET A 3 6.06 10.85 -0.70
CA MET A 3 5.95 9.61 -1.46
C MET A 3 6.06 8.42 -0.51
N VAL A 4 5.22 7.42 -0.70
CA VAL A 4 5.30 6.15 0.01
C VAL A 4 5.50 5.05 -1.03
N TRP A 5 6.51 4.23 -0.80
CA TRP A 5 6.82 3.08 -1.63
C TRP A 5 6.62 1.83 -0.78
N VAL A 6 5.79 0.90 -1.25
CA VAL A 6 5.54 -0.35 -0.53
C VAL A 6 5.90 -1.53 -1.42
N ASP A 7 6.87 -2.32 -0.99
CA ASP A 7 7.22 -3.58 -1.65
C ASP A 7 6.44 -4.72 -1.01
N LEU A 8 5.79 -5.53 -1.84
CA LEU A 8 5.02 -6.68 -1.40
C LEU A 8 5.47 -7.91 -2.17
N LYS A 9 5.57 -9.03 -1.44
CA LYS A 9 5.87 -10.31 -2.04
C LYS A 9 4.65 -11.21 -1.91
N PRO A 10 3.93 -11.49 -3.02
CA PRO A 10 2.75 -12.37 -2.95
C PRO A 10 3.09 -13.75 -2.39
N GLY A 11 2.17 -14.30 -1.62
CA GLY A 11 2.28 -15.66 -1.11
C GLY A 11 1.84 -16.70 -2.13
N GLU A 12 1.47 -17.88 -1.66
CA GLU A 12 1.12 -19.01 -2.52
C GLU A 12 -0.06 -18.75 -3.46
N GLY A 13 -0.99 -17.88 -3.04
CA GLY A 13 -2.14 -17.50 -3.86
C GLY A 13 -1.81 -16.61 -5.04
N GLY A 14 -0.60 -16.06 -5.11
CA GLY A 14 -0.18 -15.16 -6.18
C GLY A 14 -0.79 -13.76 -6.03
N VAL A 15 -0.81 -13.02 -7.14
CA VAL A 15 -1.26 -11.62 -7.15
C VAL A 15 -2.78 -11.47 -7.15
N GLN A 16 -3.52 -12.39 -7.73
CA GLN A 16 -4.95 -12.19 -7.97
C GLN A 16 -5.77 -11.99 -6.69
N PRO A 17 -5.60 -12.79 -5.63
CA PRO A 17 -6.33 -12.53 -4.38
C PRO A 17 -6.02 -11.15 -3.80
N ILE A 18 -4.77 -10.70 -3.94
CA ILE A 18 -4.37 -9.36 -3.46
C ILE A 18 -5.06 -8.29 -4.28
N LEU A 19 -5.08 -8.41 -5.61
CA LEU A 19 -5.76 -7.46 -6.49
C LEU A 19 -7.25 -7.37 -6.21
N ASP A 20 -7.89 -8.52 -5.97
CA ASP A 20 -9.31 -8.55 -5.62
C ASP A 20 -9.58 -7.84 -4.30
N PHE A 21 -8.74 -8.08 -3.30
CA PHE A 21 -8.83 -7.41 -2.02
C PHE A 21 -8.61 -5.91 -2.14
N LEU A 22 -7.61 -5.49 -2.90
CA LEU A 22 -7.34 -4.06 -3.13
C LEU A 22 -8.50 -3.37 -3.85
N THR A 23 -9.12 -4.02 -4.81
CA THR A 23 -10.30 -3.49 -5.50
C THR A 23 -11.42 -3.18 -4.50
N GLU A 24 -11.57 -4.03 -3.48
CA GLU A 24 -12.57 -3.85 -2.44
C GLU A 24 -12.22 -2.68 -1.50
N ILE A 25 -10.96 -2.54 -1.10
CA ILE A 25 -10.57 -1.61 -0.03
C ILE A 25 -10.09 -0.24 -0.50
N LEU A 26 -9.56 -0.12 -1.73
CA LEU A 26 -8.96 1.14 -2.19
C LEU A 26 -9.94 2.31 -2.33
N PRO A 27 -11.25 2.13 -2.58
CA PRO A 27 -12.18 3.27 -2.53
C PRO A 27 -12.11 4.03 -1.21
N ASP A 28 -11.99 3.33 -0.08
CA ASP A 28 -11.86 3.97 1.23
C ASP A 28 -10.50 4.65 1.42
N THR A 29 -9.44 4.08 0.85
CA THR A 29 -8.12 4.72 0.83
C THR A 29 -8.20 6.05 0.09
N ARG A 30 -8.87 6.08 -1.06
CA ARG A 30 -9.00 7.27 -1.90
C ARG A 30 -9.84 8.37 -1.27
N SER A 31 -10.62 8.04 -0.27
CA SER A 31 -11.43 9.00 0.50
C SER A 31 -10.75 9.46 1.79
N PHE A 32 -9.60 8.90 2.11
CA PHE A 32 -8.93 9.22 3.37
C PHE A 32 -8.24 10.58 3.31
N ASP A 33 -8.26 11.29 4.43
CA ASP A 33 -7.67 12.62 4.54
C ASP A 33 -6.18 12.60 4.22
N GLY A 34 -5.75 13.47 3.33
CA GLY A 34 -4.37 13.57 2.89
C GLY A 34 -3.98 12.69 1.72
N TYR A 35 -4.88 11.81 1.26
CA TYR A 35 -4.62 10.99 0.06
C TYR A 35 -4.48 11.86 -1.17
N GLN A 36 -3.47 11.58 -1.99
CA GLN A 36 -3.26 12.21 -3.28
C GLN A 36 -3.33 11.21 -4.44
N ASP A 37 -2.56 10.13 -4.36
CA ASP A 37 -2.56 9.10 -5.41
C ASP A 37 -2.04 7.78 -4.85
N LEU A 38 -2.49 6.67 -5.44
CA LEU A 38 -1.97 5.34 -5.16
C LEU A 38 -2.11 4.50 -6.42
N LYS A 39 -1.00 3.92 -6.86
CA LYS A 39 -1.00 2.99 -7.99
C LYS A 39 -0.35 1.70 -7.59
N VAL A 40 -0.89 0.61 -8.12
CA VAL A 40 -0.42 -0.75 -7.86
C VAL A 40 0.28 -1.25 -9.10
N TYR A 41 1.52 -1.69 -8.94
CA TYR A 41 2.33 -2.25 -10.04
C TYR A 41 2.64 -3.70 -9.73
N ILE A 42 2.70 -4.51 -10.78
CA ILE A 42 3.10 -5.92 -10.70
C ILE A 42 4.43 -6.05 -11.42
N GLU A 43 5.43 -6.62 -10.74
CA GLU A 43 6.73 -6.84 -11.32
C GLU A 43 6.73 -8.13 -12.17
N GLY A 44 7.23 -7.98 -13.41
CA GLY A 44 7.54 -9.12 -14.29
C GLY A 44 6.46 -10.19 -14.34
N ASP A 45 6.76 -11.31 -13.74
CA ASP A 45 5.93 -12.52 -13.75
C ASP A 45 4.96 -12.65 -12.57
N GLY A 46 4.82 -11.59 -11.78
CA GLY A 46 3.95 -11.60 -10.60
C GLY A 46 4.63 -12.00 -9.30
N GLU A 47 5.96 -12.09 -9.29
CA GLU A 47 6.71 -12.42 -8.07
C GLU A 47 6.75 -11.24 -7.06
N GLY A 48 6.56 -10.03 -7.54
CA GLY A 48 6.57 -8.84 -6.70
C GLY A 48 5.45 -7.89 -7.06
N MET A 49 5.04 -7.09 -6.10
CA MET A 49 4.11 -5.99 -6.28
C MET A 49 4.67 -4.75 -5.63
N VAL A 50 4.34 -3.59 -6.16
CA VAL A 50 4.77 -2.31 -5.62
C VAL A 50 3.58 -1.37 -5.58
N PHE A 51 3.39 -0.72 -4.42
CA PHE A 51 2.49 0.43 -4.33
C PHE A 51 3.33 1.69 -4.40
N ILE A 52 2.98 2.61 -5.28
CA ILE A 52 3.53 3.95 -5.31
C ILE A 52 2.42 4.88 -4.88
N GLU A 53 2.62 5.59 -3.77
CA GLU A 53 1.60 6.44 -3.17
C GLU A 53 2.12 7.83 -2.95
N TYR A 54 1.23 8.81 -3.02
CA TYR A 54 1.51 10.20 -2.67
C TYR A 54 0.48 10.67 -1.65
N TRP A 55 0.97 11.33 -0.63
CA TRP A 55 0.17 11.84 0.49
C TRP A 55 0.57 13.29 0.78
N ASP A 56 -0.32 14.05 1.39
CA ASP A 56 -0.02 15.44 1.78
C ASP A 56 1.18 15.53 2.71
N SER A 57 1.30 14.58 3.64
CA SER A 57 2.42 14.52 4.58
C SER A 57 2.64 13.10 5.07
N ALA A 58 3.79 12.85 5.67
CA ALA A 58 4.08 11.58 6.33
C ALA A 58 3.09 11.31 7.48
N GLU A 59 2.64 12.37 8.18
CA GLU A 59 1.66 12.24 9.26
C GLU A 59 0.31 11.76 8.75
N HIS A 60 -0.14 12.25 7.60
CA HIS A 60 -1.39 11.79 6.98
C HIS A 60 -1.30 10.30 6.66
N TYR A 61 -0.19 9.87 6.06
CA TYR A 61 0.02 8.47 5.76
C TYR A 61 0.03 7.62 7.03
N GLN A 62 0.70 8.10 8.09
CA GLN A 62 0.78 7.35 9.36
C GLN A 62 -0.60 7.17 9.99
N ARG A 63 -1.46 8.19 9.93
CA ARG A 63 -2.84 8.09 10.42
C ARG A 63 -3.63 7.05 9.59
N TYR A 64 -3.43 7.06 8.28
CA TYR A 64 -4.04 6.08 7.39
C TYR A 64 -3.60 4.66 7.75
N LEU A 65 -2.29 4.45 7.92
CA LEU A 65 -1.74 3.15 8.25
C LEU A 65 -2.26 2.65 9.62
N ASN A 66 -2.33 3.55 10.60
CA ASN A 66 -2.89 3.24 11.91
C ASN A 66 -4.35 2.79 11.80
N TRP A 67 -5.12 3.48 11.00
CA TRP A 67 -6.53 3.12 10.77
C TRP A 67 -6.66 1.75 10.12
N ARG A 68 -5.85 1.44 9.12
CA ARG A 68 -5.85 0.12 8.49
C ARG A 68 -5.42 -0.97 9.47
N THR A 69 -4.50 -0.66 10.37
CA THR A 69 -4.09 -1.58 11.42
C THR A 69 -5.24 -1.86 12.39
N GLU A 70 -5.88 -0.80 12.86
CA GLU A 70 -7.00 -0.91 13.81
C GLU A 70 -8.20 -1.67 13.25
N THR A 71 -8.47 -1.52 11.98
CA THR A 71 -9.61 -2.19 11.34
C THR A 71 -9.31 -3.61 10.88
N GLY A 72 -8.07 -4.08 11.06
CA GLY A 72 -7.66 -5.43 10.68
C GLY A 72 -7.34 -5.60 9.19
N VAL A 73 -7.45 -4.53 8.39
CA VAL A 73 -7.21 -4.60 6.94
C VAL A 73 -5.75 -4.90 6.65
N LEU A 74 -4.82 -4.29 7.39
CA LEU A 74 -3.40 -4.54 7.20
C LEU A 74 -3.05 -6.00 7.48
N ASP A 75 -3.60 -6.56 8.56
CA ASP A 75 -3.36 -7.96 8.92
C ASP A 75 -3.89 -8.91 7.82
N ARG A 76 -5.05 -8.60 7.25
CA ARG A 76 -5.61 -9.40 6.14
C ARG A 76 -4.71 -9.36 4.91
N LEU A 77 -4.14 -8.20 4.60
CA LEU A 77 -3.19 -8.07 3.50
C LEU A 77 -1.93 -8.90 3.77
N VAL A 78 -1.38 -8.79 4.96
CA VAL A 78 -0.15 -9.51 5.36
C VAL A 78 -0.33 -11.02 5.24
N GLU A 79 -1.51 -11.55 5.55
CA GLU A 79 -1.81 -12.97 5.40
C GLU A 79 -1.70 -13.48 3.97
N MET A 80 -1.82 -12.60 2.98
CA MET A 80 -1.71 -12.94 1.55
C MET A 80 -0.28 -12.85 1.03
N LEU A 81 0.68 -12.45 1.88
CA LEU A 81 2.06 -12.20 1.50
C LEU A 81 2.99 -13.29 2.01
N ALA A 82 4.10 -13.52 1.27
CA ALA A 82 5.15 -14.46 1.67
C ALA A 82 6.09 -13.87 2.72
N ALA A 83 6.09 -12.54 2.89
CA ALA A 83 6.94 -11.83 3.84
C ALA A 83 6.25 -10.51 4.24
N PRO A 84 6.61 -9.91 5.37
CA PRO A 84 6.06 -8.61 5.74
C PRO A 84 6.33 -7.55 4.65
N PRO A 85 5.39 -6.64 4.40
CA PRO A 85 5.62 -5.58 3.44
C PRO A 85 6.74 -4.65 3.89
N VAL A 86 7.49 -4.13 2.94
CA VAL A 86 8.55 -3.16 3.21
C VAL A 86 8.03 -1.79 2.80
N ILE A 87 7.93 -0.88 3.77
CA ILE A 87 7.37 0.46 3.57
C ILE A 87 8.52 1.47 3.67
N ARG A 88 8.65 2.30 2.62
CA ARG A 88 9.62 3.39 2.60
C ARG A 88 8.87 4.70 2.40
N ILE A 89 9.26 5.71 3.16
CA ILE A 89 8.64 7.03 3.13
C ILE A 89 9.73 8.03 2.76
N ALA A 90 9.47 8.88 1.76
CA ALA A 90 10.43 9.85 1.30
C ALA A 90 9.74 11.18 1.00
N GLU A 91 10.44 12.28 1.28
CA GLU A 91 9.96 13.61 0.98
C GLU A 91 10.56 14.12 -0.31
N ASP A 92 9.82 14.96 -1.03
CA ASP A 92 10.32 15.65 -2.21
C ASP A 92 11.52 16.50 -1.80
N SER A 93 12.65 16.32 -2.49
CA SER A 93 13.88 17.07 -2.19
C SER A 93 13.87 18.50 -2.70
N GLY A 94 12.92 18.83 -3.57
CA GLY A 94 12.89 20.11 -4.27
C GLY A 94 13.83 20.20 -5.49
N VAL A 95 14.51 19.11 -5.79
CA VAL A 95 15.40 19.06 -6.97
C VAL A 95 14.63 18.65 -8.21
#